data_bb062a4874d6fa258bc87556be8cb8c1
#
_entry.id   bb062a4874d6fa258bc87556be8cb8c1
#
_cell.length_a   1.000
_cell.length_b   1.000
_cell.length_c   1.000
_cell.angle_alpha   90.00
_cell.angle_beta   90.00
_cell.angle_gamma   90.00
#
_symmetry.space_group_name_H-M   'P 1'
#
loop_
_entity.id
_entity.type
_entity.pdbx_description
1 polymer ?
#
loop_
_entity_poly.entity_id
_entity_poly.type
_entity_poly.pdbx_seq_one_letter_code
_entity_poly.pdbx_strand_id
1 'polypeptide(L)'
;EALDVYHHLYQEWKKLSKELDELIVLAEQSKTDEDYIRFQLEQLEEAHLSAGEQEELEQEAETLAHAEDIKAGLYRVEQTLASDEGGLLPALKESLGTLNGLQRVYQPAGELAERMESTYIELKDIAQEISDQGESVEFNPSRLEEVNDRLNLIYSLEQKHRVQTVEELIVLSEQYATKLAAITSYDDRIAQLTEQRDAQYNKVKKQAFVLTKARTEIARKVEKQMAARLIPLGMPNVRFQVEMGLKKELGPQGEDTVNFLFSANKNGALQSISSVASGGEIARVMLSIKAMIAGAVKLPTIVFDEIDTGVSGEIADRMADIMQEMGEQNRQVISITHLPQDVPIIRYTSGIMIRKRIAIFVV
;
A
#
# COMPACT_ATOMS: atom_id res chain seq x y z
N GLU A 1 -3.44 3.64 33.21
CA GLU A 1 -4.79 3.64 32.60
C GLU A 1 -4.94 4.77 31.56
N ALA A 2 -4.86 6.07 31.91
CA ALA A 2 -4.98 7.15 30.92
C ALA A 2 -3.87 7.14 29.86
N LEU A 3 -2.65 6.77 30.22
CA LEU A 3 -1.53 6.63 29.31
C LEU A 3 -1.70 5.42 28.39
N ASP A 4 -2.26 4.32 28.86
CA ASP A 4 -2.49 3.12 28.08
C ASP A 4 -3.55 3.36 26.99
N VAL A 5 -4.62 4.10 27.34
CA VAL A 5 -5.63 4.55 26.39
C VAL A 5 -5.01 5.47 25.34
N TYR A 6 -4.15 6.42 25.76
CA TYR A 6 -3.44 7.30 24.82
C TYR A 6 -2.54 6.49 23.88
N HIS A 7 -1.76 5.54 24.40
CA HIS A 7 -0.88 4.69 23.58
C HIS A 7 -1.63 3.94 22.51
N HIS A 8 -2.77 3.35 22.84
CA HIS A 8 -3.58 2.62 21.89
C HIS A 8 -4.08 3.53 20.75
N LEU A 9 -4.68 4.67 21.11
CA LEU A 9 -5.17 5.65 20.13
C LEU A 9 -4.04 6.21 19.25
N TYR A 10 -2.87 6.47 19.84
CA TYR A 10 -1.68 6.97 19.14
C TYR A 10 -1.14 5.95 18.14
N GLN A 11 -1.09 4.67 18.50
CA GLN A 11 -0.65 3.59 17.62
C GLN A 11 -1.58 3.43 16.42
N GLU A 12 -2.90 3.48 16.65
CA GLU A 12 -3.89 3.43 15.58
C GLU A 12 -3.75 4.61 14.62
N TRP A 13 -3.60 5.83 15.15
CA TRP A 13 -3.37 7.02 14.35
C TRP A 13 -2.09 6.91 13.52
N LYS A 14 -0.99 6.43 14.10
CA LYS A 14 0.27 6.22 13.38
C LYS A 14 0.15 5.18 12.28
N LYS A 15 -0.62 4.10 12.52
CA LYS A 15 -0.89 3.08 11.52
C LYS A 15 -1.66 3.67 10.33
N LEU A 16 -2.74 4.41 10.59
CA LEU A 16 -3.52 5.08 9.54
C LEU A 16 -2.70 6.12 8.79
N SER A 17 -1.86 6.89 9.48
CA SER A 17 -0.97 7.87 8.83
C SER A 17 0.02 7.18 7.88
N LYS A 18 0.63 6.08 8.30
CA LYS A 18 1.57 5.32 7.47
C LYS A 18 0.87 4.70 6.25
N GLU A 19 -0.31 4.11 6.44
CA GLU A 19 -1.11 3.53 5.34
C GLU A 19 -1.49 4.62 4.32
N LEU A 20 -1.87 5.81 4.80
CA LEU A 20 -2.20 6.95 3.94
C LEU A 20 -0.97 7.44 3.16
N ASP A 21 0.18 7.60 3.81
CA ASP A 21 1.42 8.06 3.17
C ASP A 21 1.88 7.07 2.09
N GLU A 22 1.83 5.76 2.37
CA GLU A 22 2.15 4.71 1.40
C GLU A 22 1.19 4.74 0.18
N LEU A 23 -0.11 4.95 0.43
CA LEU A 23 -1.10 5.03 -0.63
C LEU A 23 -0.95 6.29 -1.50
N ILE A 24 -0.61 7.43 -0.90
CA ILE A 24 -0.33 8.68 -1.62
C ILE A 24 0.85 8.49 -2.57
N VAL A 25 1.94 7.87 -2.11
CA VAL A 25 3.12 7.58 -2.95
C VAL A 25 2.76 6.67 -4.13
N LEU A 26 1.96 5.63 -3.90
CA LEU A 26 1.47 4.73 -4.96
C LEU A 26 0.56 5.47 -5.96
N ALA A 27 -0.34 6.32 -5.46
CA ALA A 27 -1.22 7.13 -6.30
C ALA A 27 -0.43 8.13 -7.16
N GLU A 28 0.58 8.80 -6.61
CA GLU A 28 1.44 9.73 -7.35
C GLU A 28 2.23 9.03 -8.45
N GLN A 29 2.78 7.84 -8.18
CA GLN A 29 3.46 7.03 -9.19
C GLN A 29 2.51 6.61 -10.31
N SER A 30 1.30 6.19 -9.96
CA SER A 30 0.28 5.80 -10.94
C SER A 30 -0.24 6.97 -11.76
N LYS A 31 -0.32 8.16 -11.18
CA LYS A 31 -0.82 9.38 -11.83
C LYS A 31 0.10 9.87 -12.95
N THR A 32 1.40 9.59 -12.86
CA THR A 32 2.36 9.93 -13.93
C THR A 32 2.04 9.20 -15.24
N ASP A 33 1.45 8.03 -15.16
CA ASP A 33 1.08 7.20 -16.31
C ASP A 33 -0.40 7.39 -16.74
N GLU A 34 -1.20 8.09 -15.93
CA GLU A 34 -2.66 8.21 -16.15
C GLU A 34 -3.00 8.85 -17.49
N ASP A 35 -2.41 10.01 -17.79
CA ASP A 35 -2.67 10.74 -19.03
C ASP A 35 -2.28 9.92 -20.25
N TYR A 36 -1.15 9.21 -20.16
CA TYR A 36 -0.70 8.31 -21.23
C TYR A 36 -1.66 7.14 -21.42
N ILE A 37 -2.05 6.46 -20.33
CA ILE A 37 -2.98 5.31 -20.38
C ILE A 37 -4.33 5.76 -20.90
N ARG A 38 -4.84 6.89 -20.46
CA ARG A 38 -6.10 7.48 -20.92
C ARG A 38 -6.08 7.75 -22.43
N PHE A 39 -5.02 8.40 -22.91
CA PHE A 39 -4.84 8.68 -24.33
C PHE A 39 -4.77 7.41 -25.18
N GLN A 40 -4.05 6.37 -24.69
CA GLN A 40 -3.97 5.10 -25.41
C GLN A 40 -5.32 4.37 -25.44
N LEU A 41 -6.06 4.40 -24.33
CA LEU A 41 -7.40 3.81 -24.25
C LEU A 41 -8.37 4.50 -25.20
N GLU A 42 -8.44 5.83 -25.18
CA GLU A 42 -9.31 6.62 -26.08
C GLU A 42 -9.07 6.27 -27.55
N GLN A 43 -7.80 6.16 -27.97
CA GLN A 43 -7.48 5.78 -29.35
C GLN A 43 -7.97 4.38 -29.74
N LEU A 44 -7.83 3.41 -28.81
CA LEU A 44 -8.30 2.04 -29.07
C LEU A 44 -9.83 1.95 -29.08
N GLU A 45 -10.50 2.72 -28.19
CA GLU A 45 -11.96 2.79 -28.15
C GLU A 45 -12.54 3.49 -29.39
N GLU A 46 -11.94 4.61 -29.83
CA GLU A 46 -12.32 5.32 -31.05
C GLU A 46 -12.15 4.48 -32.33
N ALA A 47 -11.19 3.56 -32.30
CA ALA A 47 -10.98 2.64 -33.42
C ALA A 47 -12.10 1.61 -33.58
N HIS A 48 -12.96 1.38 -32.57
CA HIS A 48 -14.10 0.44 -32.64
C HIS A 48 -13.71 -0.92 -33.24
N LEU A 49 -12.64 -1.53 -32.69
CA LEU A 49 -12.10 -2.79 -33.17
C LEU A 49 -13.04 -3.97 -32.87
N SER A 50 -13.14 -4.90 -33.82
CA SER A 50 -13.94 -6.13 -33.69
C SER A 50 -13.09 -7.37 -33.93
N ALA A 51 -13.31 -8.41 -33.12
CA ALA A 51 -12.57 -9.67 -33.29
C ALA A 51 -12.85 -10.29 -34.68
N GLY A 52 -11.79 -10.76 -35.34
CA GLY A 52 -11.85 -11.34 -36.70
C GLY A 52 -11.97 -10.32 -37.82
N GLU A 53 -12.10 -9.01 -37.53
CA GLU A 53 -12.25 -7.96 -38.52
C GLU A 53 -11.07 -7.90 -39.51
N GLN A 54 -9.86 -8.13 -39.00
CA GLN A 54 -8.65 -8.01 -39.81
C GLN A 54 -8.60 -9.08 -40.90
N GLU A 55 -8.83 -10.34 -40.55
CA GLU A 55 -8.83 -11.45 -41.51
C GLU A 55 -9.94 -11.30 -42.56
N GLU A 56 -11.13 -10.84 -42.12
CA GLU A 56 -12.25 -10.59 -43.04
C GLU A 56 -11.90 -9.50 -44.06
N LEU A 57 -11.32 -8.38 -43.57
CA LEU A 57 -10.93 -7.25 -44.43
C LEU A 57 -9.73 -7.60 -45.33
N GLU A 58 -8.76 -8.38 -44.89
CA GLU A 58 -7.65 -8.83 -45.69
C GLU A 58 -8.14 -9.72 -46.85
N GLN A 59 -9.07 -10.64 -46.56
CA GLN A 59 -9.68 -11.50 -47.58
C GLN A 59 -10.56 -10.69 -48.57
N GLU A 60 -11.33 -9.71 -48.06
CA GLU A 60 -12.10 -8.81 -48.89
C GLU A 60 -11.21 -7.98 -49.82
N ALA A 61 -10.11 -7.41 -49.25
CA ALA A 61 -9.15 -6.62 -50.04
C ALA A 61 -8.49 -7.42 -51.15
N GLU A 62 -8.08 -8.66 -50.88
CA GLU A 62 -7.49 -9.57 -51.86
C GLU A 62 -8.48 -9.87 -53.00
N THR A 63 -9.74 -10.17 -52.64
CA THR A 63 -10.80 -10.44 -53.61
C THR A 63 -11.08 -9.23 -54.47
N LEU A 64 -11.23 -8.04 -53.89
CA LEU A 64 -11.48 -6.80 -54.62
C LEU A 64 -10.30 -6.38 -55.50
N ALA A 65 -9.05 -6.57 -55.04
CA ALA A 65 -7.86 -6.25 -55.83
C ALA A 65 -7.71 -7.12 -57.06
N HIS A 66 -8.19 -8.38 -57.01
CA HIS A 66 -8.14 -9.35 -58.12
C HIS A 66 -9.47 -9.53 -58.83
N ALA A 67 -10.46 -8.67 -58.56
CA ALA A 67 -11.82 -8.84 -59.11
C ALA A 67 -11.87 -8.95 -60.64
N GLU A 68 -11.08 -8.18 -61.37
CA GLU A 68 -10.99 -8.25 -62.83
C GLU A 68 -10.41 -9.60 -63.32
N ASP A 69 -9.32 -10.07 -62.70
CA ASP A 69 -8.66 -11.34 -63.03
C ASP A 69 -9.59 -12.53 -62.71
N ILE A 70 -10.26 -12.49 -61.57
CA ILE A 70 -11.21 -13.53 -61.14
C ILE A 70 -12.37 -13.59 -62.15
N LYS A 71 -12.98 -12.46 -62.46
CA LYS A 71 -14.05 -12.40 -63.48
C LYS A 71 -13.64 -12.94 -64.82
N ALA A 72 -12.49 -12.49 -65.31
CA ALA A 72 -11.96 -12.96 -66.57
C ALA A 72 -11.64 -14.47 -66.56
N GLY A 73 -11.16 -14.98 -65.41
CA GLY A 73 -10.91 -16.41 -65.21
C GLY A 73 -12.18 -17.25 -65.23
N LEU A 74 -13.20 -16.85 -64.43
CA LEU A 74 -14.48 -17.54 -64.35
C LEU A 74 -15.23 -17.51 -65.69
N TYR A 75 -15.26 -16.35 -66.35
CA TYR A 75 -15.85 -16.21 -67.68
C TYR A 75 -15.17 -17.16 -68.68
N ARG A 76 -13.88 -17.31 -68.68
CA ARG A 76 -13.13 -18.22 -69.57
C ARG A 76 -13.50 -19.68 -69.34
N VAL A 77 -13.66 -20.09 -68.11
CA VAL A 77 -14.09 -21.45 -67.76
C VAL A 77 -15.55 -21.69 -68.14
N GLU A 78 -16.42 -20.72 -67.86
CA GLU A 78 -17.84 -20.76 -68.30
C GLU A 78 -17.93 -20.94 -69.78
N GLN A 79 -17.23 -20.13 -70.60
CA GLN A 79 -17.21 -20.26 -72.07
C GLN A 79 -16.71 -21.65 -72.51
N THR A 80 -15.71 -22.24 -71.84
CA THR A 80 -15.24 -23.59 -72.19
C THR A 80 -16.27 -24.65 -71.86
N LEU A 81 -17.06 -24.50 -70.81
CA LEU A 81 -18.08 -25.48 -70.43
C LEU A 81 -19.40 -25.29 -71.17
N ALA A 82 -19.88 -24.08 -71.26
CA ALA A 82 -21.30 -23.80 -71.65
C ALA A 82 -21.48 -23.12 -72.99
N SER A 83 -20.42 -22.69 -73.70
CA SER A 83 -20.56 -22.02 -75.05
C SER A 83 -21.35 -22.83 -76.00
N ASP A 84 -22.28 -22.19 -76.69
CA ASP A 84 -23.10 -22.84 -77.74
C ASP A 84 -22.25 -23.35 -78.94
N GLU A 85 -21.19 -22.62 -79.24
CA GLU A 85 -20.25 -23.03 -80.33
C GLU A 85 -18.96 -23.64 -79.69
N GLY A 86 -18.95 -24.96 -79.56
CA GLY A 86 -17.77 -25.73 -79.16
C GLY A 86 -17.61 -25.92 -77.69
N GLY A 87 -18.60 -25.60 -76.86
CA GLY A 87 -18.56 -25.90 -75.41
C GLY A 87 -18.68 -27.39 -75.06
N LEU A 88 -18.14 -27.75 -73.90
CA LEU A 88 -18.12 -29.14 -73.49
C LEU A 88 -19.56 -29.70 -73.24
N LEU A 89 -20.45 -28.95 -72.65
CA LEU A 89 -21.81 -29.38 -72.35
C LEU A 89 -22.67 -29.67 -73.63
N PRO A 90 -22.68 -28.84 -74.69
CA PRO A 90 -23.27 -29.22 -75.98
C PRO A 90 -22.67 -30.47 -76.54
N ALA A 91 -21.31 -30.64 -76.53
CA ALA A 91 -20.64 -31.82 -77.05
C ALA A 91 -20.99 -33.13 -76.28
N LEU A 92 -21.10 -33.02 -74.98
CA LEU A 92 -21.54 -34.15 -74.12
C LEU A 92 -22.98 -34.52 -74.36
N LYS A 93 -23.87 -33.54 -74.61
CA LYS A 93 -25.29 -33.74 -74.90
C LYS A 93 -25.48 -34.42 -76.25
N GLU A 94 -24.72 -34.06 -77.29
CA GLU A 94 -24.72 -34.70 -78.59
C GLU A 94 -24.20 -36.15 -78.47
N SER A 95 -23.11 -36.36 -77.75
CA SER A 95 -22.55 -37.70 -77.49
C SER A 95 -23.53 -38.61 -76.74
N LEU A 96 -24.22 -38.05 -75.71
CA LEU A 96 -25.27 -38.76 -74.98
C LEU A 96 -26.43 -39.17 -75.88
N GLY A 97 -26.83 -38.28 -76.78
CA GLY A 97 -27.87 -38.60 -77.81
C GLY A 97 -27.47 -39.75 -78.68
N THR A 98 -26.20 -39.83 -79.12
CA THR A 98 -25.64 -40.92 -79.92
C THR A 98 -25.64 -42.23 -79.13
N LEU A 99 -25.19 -42.25 -77.87
CA LEU A 99 -25.18 -43.46 -77.00
C LEU A 99 -26.61 -43.97 -76.75
N ASN A 100 -27.56 -43.10 -76.48
CA ASN A 100 -28.97 -43.44 -76.36
C ASN A 100 -29.58 -44.08 -77.60
N GLY A 101 -29.19 -43.60 -78.78
CA GLY A 101 -29.61 -44.19 -80.06
C GLY A 101 -29.04 -45.63 -80.24
N LEU A 102 -27.80 -45.87 -79.82
CA LEU A 102 -27.10 -47.14 -79.87
C LEU A 102 -27.66 -48.18 -78.87
N GLN A 103 -28.20 -47.76 -77.80
CA GLN A 103 -28.72 -48.65 -76.72
C GLN A 103 -29.77 -49.67 -77.26
N ARG A 104 -30.51 -49.30 -78.31
CA ARG A 104 -31.52 -50.18 -78.92
C ARG A 104 -30.95 -51.41 -79.60
N VAL A 105 -29.64 -51.36 -80.05
CA VAL A 105 -29.00 -52.41 -80.83
C VAL A 105 -27.73 -52.97 -80.09
N TYR A 106 -27.21 -52.26 -79.08
CA TYR A 106 -26.05 -52.63 -78.33
C TYR A 106 -26.20 -52.29 -76.84
N GLN A 107 -26.63 -53.24 -76.05
CA GLN A 107 -27.04 -53.09 -74.64
C GLN A 107 -25.96 -52.46 -73.74
N PRO A 108 -24.62 -52.74 -73.89
CA PRO A 108 -23.62 -52.04 -73.07
C PRO A 108 -23.57 -50.51 -73.30
N ALA A 109 -24.10 -49.98 -74.38
CA ALA A 109 -24.19 -48.52 -74.59
C ALA A 109 -25.06 -47.83 -73.51
N GLY A 110 -26.04 -48.55 -72.96
CA GLY A 110 -26.93 -48.03 -71.89
C GLY A 110 -26.17 -47.62 -70.62
N GLU A 111 -25.28 -48.50 -70.14
CA GLU A 111 -24.46 -48.20 -68.91
C GLU A 111 -23.54 -47.00 -69.16
N LEU A 112 -23.01 -46.86 -70.38
CA LEU A 112 -22.15 -45.73 -70.75
C LEU A 112 -22.99 -44.42 -70.84
N ALA A 113 -24.24 -44.52 -71.37
CA ALA A 113 -25.14 -43.38 -71.45
C ALA A 113 -25.53 -42.89 -70.01
N GLU A 114 -25.90 -43.77 -69.10
CA GLU A 114 -26.22 -43.42 -67.73
C GLU A 114 -25.04 -42.71 -67.02
N ARG A 115 -23.84 -43.22 -67.19
CA ARG A 115 -22.62 -42.57 -66.62
C ARG A 115 -22.36 -41.20 -67.22
N MET A 116 -22.52 -41.07 -68.56
CA MET A 116 -22.34 -39.79 -69.25
C MET A 116 -23.43 -38.78 -68.87
N GLU A 117 -24.65 -39.23 -68.66
CA GLU A 117 -25.76 -38.39 -68.22
C GLU A 117 -25.47 -37.83 -66.80
N SER A 118 -25.00 -38.67 -65.87
CA SER A 118 -24.58 -38.22 -64.54
C SER A 118 -23.48 -37.18 -64.65
N THR A 119 -22.48 -37.37 -65.50
CA THR A 119 -21.39 -36.42 -65.72
C THR A 119 -21.88 -35.10 -66.34
N TYR A 120 -22.83 -35.18 -67.29
CA TYR A 120 -23.43 -33.99 -67.90
C TYR A 120 -24.19 -33.15 -66.87
N ILE A 121 -24.96 -33.78 -65.99
CA ILE A 121 -25.72 -33.08 -64.97
C ILE A 121 -24.75 -32.36 -63.99
N GLU A 122 -23.73 -33.07 -63.50
CA GLU A 122 -22.72 -32.50 -62.60
C GLU A 122 -21.96 -31.33 -63.23
N LEU A 123 -21.48 -31.47 -64.46
CA LEU A 123 -20.80 -30.39 -65.19
C LEU A 123 -21.70 -29.19 -65.45
N LYS A 124 -23.00 -29.42 -65.67
CA LYS A 124 -23.98 -28.36 -65.87
C LYS A 124 -24.20 -27.56 -64.57
N ASP A 125 -24.27 -28.26 -63.45
CA ASP A 125 -24.40 -27.63 -62.11
C ASP A 125 -23.14 -26.82 -61.79
N ILE A 126 -21.94 -27.36 -62.04
CA ILE A 126 -20.66 -26.63 -61.89
C ILE A 126 -20.62 -25.38 -62.78
N ALA A 127 -21.07 -25.48 -64.06
CA ALA A 127 -21.07 -24.34 -64.97
C ALA A 127 -22.02 -23.21 -64.49
N GLN A 128 -23.18 -23.59 -63.94
CA GLN A 128 -24.10 -22.62 -63.34
C GLN A 128 -23.49 -21.94 -62.13
N GLU A 129 -22.88 -22.71 -61.23
CA GLU A 129 -22.21 -22.16 -60.02
C GLU A 129 -21.07 -21.20 -60.40
N ILE A 130 -20.29 -21.51 -61.45
CA ILE A 130 -19.23 -20.62 -61.96
C ILE A 130 -19.83 -19.33 -62.51
N SER A 131 -20.95 -19.39 -63.22
CA SER A 131 -21.64 -18.20 -63.75
C SER A 131 -22.15 -17.32 -62.59
N ASP A 132 -22.81 -17.95 -61.59
CA ASP A 132 -23.36 -17.24 -60.45
C ASP A 132 -22.22 -16.56 -59.61
N GLN A 133 -21.11 -17.24 -59.41
CA GLN A 133 -19.94 -16.66 -58.76
C GLN A 133 -19.31 -15.54 -59.57
N GLY A 134 -19.21 -15.68 -60.91
CA GLY A 134 -18.69 -14.64 -61.80
C GLY A 134 -19.55 -13.35 -61.78
N GLU A 135 -20.88 -13.50 -61.62
CA GLU A 135 -21.78 -12.37 -61.44
C GLU A 135 -21.67 -11.72 -60.06
N SER A 136 -21.40 -12.51 -59.01
CA SER A 136 -21.27 -12.03 -57.62
C SER A 136 -19.99 -11.23 -57.35
N VAL A 137 -18.92 -11.42 -58.12
CA VAL A 137 -17.69 -10.65 -57.99
C VAL A 137 -17.90 -9.23 -58.51
N GLU A 138 -17.98 -8.26 -57.58
CA GLU A 138 -18.11 -6.85 -57.93
C GLU A 138 -16.74 -6.17 -58.06
N PHE A 139 -16.58 -5.40 -59.15
CA PHE A 139 -15.45 -4.47 -59.29
C PHE A 139 -15.81 -3.16 -58.61
N ASN A 140 -15.33 -2.95 -57.38
CA ASN A 140 -15.65 -1.77 -56.59
C ASN A 140 -14.36 -1.11 -56.02
N PRO A 141 -13.72 -0.22 -56.80
CA PRO A 141 -12.50 0.48 -56.36
C PRO A 141 -12.71 1.31 -55.11
N SER A 142 -13.87 1.96 -54.95
CA SER A 142 -14.15 2.77 -53.75
C SER A 142 -14.20 1.90 -52.49
N ARG A 143 -14.80 0.71 -52.57
CA ARG A 143 -14.84 -0.23 -51.46
C ARG A 143 -13.44 -0.75 -51.12
N LEU A 144 -12.60 -1.00 -52.13
CA LEU A 144 -11.22 -1.40 -51.93
C LEU A 144 -10.40 -0.30 -51.18
N GLU A 145 -10.63 0.97 -51.52
CA GLU A 145 -10.01 2.10 -50.81
C GLU A 145 -10.45 2.16 -49.36
N GLU A 146 -11.76 2.05 -49.05
CA GLU A 146 -12.29 2.00 -47.67
C GLU A 146 -11.70 0.86 -46.87
N VAL A 147 -11.63 -0.36 -47.45
CA VAL A 147 -11.05 -1.53 -46.78
C VAL A 147 -9.57 -1.32 -46.49
N ASN A 148 -8.81 -0.79 -47.45
CA ASN A 148 -7.39 -0.49 -47.24
C ASN A 148 -7.16 0.58 -46.21
N ASP A 149 -7.98 1.63 -46.16
CA ASP A 149 -7.89 2.67 -45.12
C ASP A 149 -8.15 2.08 -43.74
N ARG A 150 -9.14 1.19 -43.63
CA ARG A 150 -9.42 0.50 -42.36
C ARG A 150 -8.30 -0.43 -41.95
N LEU A 151 -7.74 -1.22 -42.86
CA LEU A 151 -6.55 -2.07 -42.59
C LEU A 151 -5.34 -1.25 -42.21
N ASN A 152 -5.09 -0.12 -42.88
CA ASN A 152 -4.00 0.79 -42.53
C ASN A 152 -4.14 1.34 -41.12
N LEU A 153 -5.34 1.66 -40.65
CA LEU A 153 -5.61 2.07 -39.29
C LEU A 153 -5.26 0.93 -38.32
N ILE A 154 -5.72 -0.29 -38.56
CA ILE A 154 -5.43 -1.48 -37.73
C ILE A 154 -3.92 -1.70 -37.65
N TYR A 155 -3.22 -1.80 -38.77
CA TYR A 155 -1.76 -2.02 -38.80
C TYR A 155 -0.98 -0.90 -38.11
N SER A 156 -1.44 0.34 -38.22
CA SER A 156 -0.81 1.46 -37.51
C SER A 156 -0.93 1.31 -35.97
N LEU A 157 -2.08 0.83 -35.50
CA LEU A 157 -2.31 0.56 -34.08
C LEU A 157 -1.49 -0.64 -33.59
N GLU A 158 -1.44 -1.73 -34.38
CA GLU A 158 -0.62 -2.91 -34.08
C GLU A 158 0.87 -2.54 -33.96
N GLN A 159 1.39 -1.79 -34.94
CA GLN A 159 2.76 -1.31 -34.93
C GLN A 159 3.06 -0.43 -33.72
N LYS A 160 2.16 0.51 -33.44
CA LYS A 160 2.29 1.43 -32.30
C LYS A 160 2.32 0.69 -30.98
N HIS A 161 1.44 -0.28 -30.80
CA HIS A 161 1.31 -1.05 -29.57
C HIS A 161 2.19 -2.31 -29.52
N ARG A 162 2.91 -2.61 -30.62
CA ARG A 162 3.79 -3.78 -30.76
C ARG A 162 3.05 -5.11 -30.57
N VAL A 163 1.87 -5.21 -31.10
CA VAL A 163 1.02 -6.40 -31.14
C VAL A 163 0.85 -6.85 -32.60
N GLN A 164 0.28 -8.03 -32.82
CA GLN A 164 0.21 -8.63 -34.15
C GLN A 164 -1.22 -8.87 -34.63
N THR A 165 -2.22 -8.74 -33.73
CA THR A 165 -3.62 -9.02 -34.07
C THR A 165 -4.56 -8.00 -33.41
N VAL A 166 -5.76 -7.88 -33.99
CA VAL A 166 -6.85 -7.05 -33.43
C VAL A 166 -7.28 -7.55 -32.05
N GLU A 167 -7.26 -8.86 -31.83
CA GLU A 167 -7.59 -9.46 -30.53
C GLU A 167 -6.64 -9.00 -29.45
N GLU A 168 -5.35 -8.91 -29.77
CA GLU A 168 -4.34 -8.40 -28.83
C GLU A 168 -4.57 -6.91 -28.52
N LEU A 169 -5.00 -6.10 -29.50
CA LEU A 169 -5.38 -4.71 -29.29
C LEU A 169 -6.61 -4.58 -28.38
N ILE A 170 -7.62 -5.44 -28.57
CA ILE A 170 -8.82 -5.47 -27.72
C ILE A 170 -8.45 -5.83 -26.27
N VAL A 171 -7.65 -6.87 -26.08
CA VAL A 171 -7.15 -7.25 -24.74
C VAL A 171 -6.34 -6.11 -24.09
N LEU A 172 -5.52 -5.41 -24.88
CA LEU A 172 -4.75 -4.27 -24.40
C LEU A 172 -5.65 -3.10 -23.98
N SER A 173 -6.73 -2.84 -24.73
CA SER A 173 -7.74 -1.85 -24.37
C SER A 173 -8.40 -2.18 -23.01
N GLU A 174 -8.78 -3.43 -22.78
CA GLU A 174 -9.33 -3.89 -21.51
C GLU A 174 -8.31 -3.74 -20.34
N GLN A 175 -7.04 -4.00 -20.61
CA GLN A 175 -5.98 -3.80 -19.62
C GLN A 175 -5.81 -2.31 -19.26
N TYR A 176 -5.85 -1.41 -20.24
CA TYR A 176 -5.79 0.03 -19.99
C TYR A 176 -7.01 0.53 -19.22
N ALA A 177 -8.22 0.07 -19.58
CA ALA A 177 -9.44 0.39 -18.84
C ALA A 177 -9.37 -0.06 -17.39
N THR A 178 -8.87 -1.28 -17.13
CA THR A 178 -8.69 -1.82 -15.77
C THR A 178 -7.67 -1.01 -14.97
N LYS A 179 -6.54 -0.64 -15.58
CA LYS A 179 -5.52 0.19 -14.94
C LYS A 179 -6.06 1.58 -14.59
N LEU A 180 -6.80 2.20 -15.50
CA LEU A 180 -7.39 3.52 -15.29
C LEU A 180 -8.42 3.50 -14.14
N ALA A 181 -9.27 2.47 -14.10
CA ALA A 181 -10.22 2.27 -13.00
C ALA A 181 -9.52 2.10 -11.64
N ALA A 182 -8.39 1.39 -11.60
CA ALA A 182 -7.58 1.23 -10.39
C ALA A 182 -7.01 2.59 -9.92
N ILE A 183 -6.50 3.42 -10.82
CA ILE A 183 -5.97 4.76 -10.49
C ILE A 183 -7.07 5.64 -9.88
N THR A 184 -8.25 5.67 -10.47
CA THR A 184 -9.40 6.45 -9.96
C THR A 184 -9.83 5.99 -8.55
N SER A 185 -9.69 4.69 -8.23
CA SER A 185 -10.03 4.15 -6.92
C SER A 185 -9.08 4.62 -5.80
N TYR A 186 -7.85 5.05 -6.12
CA TYR A 186 -6.92 5.57 -5.12
C TYR A 186 -7.40 6.89 -4.53
N ASP A 187 -7.95 7.80 -5.32
CA ASP A 187 -8.43 9.10 -4.84
C ASP A 187 -9.56 8.93 -3.80
N ASP A 188 -10.51 8.04 -4.06
CA ASP A 188 -11.58 7.72 -3.11
C ASP A 188 -11.03 7.10 -1.82
N ARG A 189 -10.06 6.20 -1.95
CA ARG A 189 -9.44 5.54 -0.79
C ARG A 189 -8.61 6.52 0.03
N ILE A 190 -7.87 7.43 -0.61
CA ILE A 190 -7.11 8.49 0.05
C ILE A 190 -8.05 9.41 0.82
N ALA A 191 -9.19 9.81 0.23
CA ALA A 191 -10.18 10.63 0.90
C ALA A 191 -10.74 9.95 2.15
N GLN A 192 -11.12 8.66 2.06
CA GLN A 192 -11.60 7.87 3.20
C GLN A 192 -10.55 7.72 4.31
N LEU A 193 -9.31 7.38 3.95
CA LEU A 193 -8.23 7.22 4.92
C LEU A 193 -7.86 8.55 5.57
N THR A 194 -7.92 9.66 4.83
CA THR A 194 -7.70 11.01 5.36
C THR A 194 -8.73 11.33 6.43
N GLU A 195 -10.00 11.10 6.16
CA GLU A 195 -11.09 11.32 7.12
C GLU A 195 -10.90 10.45 8.39
N GLN A 196 -10.58 9.17 8.20
CA GLN A 196 -10.34 8.24 9.32
C GLN A 196 -9.13 8.67 10.16
N ARG A 197 -8.00 9.05 9.52
CA ARG A 197 -6.79 9.54 10.16
C ARG A 197 -7.07 10.80 10.98
N ASP A 198 -7.82 11.77 10.42
CA ASP A 198 -8.15 13.03 11.06
C ASP A 198 -9.11 12.84 12.24
N ALA A 199 -10.11 11.96 12.08
CA ALA A 199 -11.00 11.58 13.19
C ALA A 199 -10.21 10.91 14.33
N GLN A 200 -9.27 10.03 14.00
CA GLN A 200 -8.42 9.38 15.00
C GLN A 200 -7.43 10.37 15.64
N TYR A 201 -6.82 11.28 14.88
CA TYR A 201 -5.99 12.35 15.40
C TYR A 201 -6.73 13.20 16.46
N ASN A 202 -7.98 13.55 16.19
CA ASN A 202 -8.80 14.31 17.13
C ASN A 202 -9.04 13.54 18.44
N LYS A 203 -9.19 12.20 18.39
CA LYS A 203 -9.30 11.38 19.61
C LYS A 203 -7.97 11.37 20.39
N VAL A 204 -6.84 11.20 19.69
CA VAL A 204 -5.50 11.24 20.30
C VAL A 204 -5.26 12.59 20.97
N LYS A 205 -5.61 13.69 20.29
CA LYS A 205 -5.46 15.07 20.81
C LYS A 205 -6.28 15.30 22.08
N LYS A 206 -7.54 14.84 22.09
CA LYS A 206 -8.38 14.89 23.29
C LYS A 206 -7.76 14.11 24.44
N GLN A 207 -7.25 12.92 24.18
CA GLN A 207 -6.63 12.10 25.23
C GLN A 207 -5.28 12.67 25.70
N ALA A 208 -4.51 13.30 24.81
CA ALA A 208 -3.31 14.06 25.18
C ALA A 208 -3.65 15.16 26.18
N PHE A 209 -4.71 15.93 25.94
CA PHE A 209 -5.18 16.95 26.89
C PHE A 209 -5.55 16.38 28.26
N VAL A 210 -6.17 15.19 28.30
CA VAL A 210 -6.47 14.49 29.57
C VAL A 210 -5.18 14.14 30.31
N LEU A 211 -4.14 13.66 29.59
CA LEU A 211 -2.83 13.39 30.17
C LEU A 211 -2.17 14.65 30.71
N THR A 212 -2.16 15.74 29.95
CA THR A 212 -1.60 17.04 30.36
C THR A 212 -2.25 17.54 31.66
N LYS A 213 -3.58 17.46 31.74
CA LYS A 213 -4.32 17.83 32.94
C LYS A 213 -3.92 16.99 34.16
N ALA A 214 -3.91 15.66 33.99
CA ALA A 214 -3.53 14.75 35.06
C ALA A 214 -2.08 14.97 35.51
N ARG A 215 -1.14 15.18 34.59
CA ARG A 215 0.27 15.48 34.89
C ARG A 215 0.43 16.80 35.63
N THR A 216 -0.29 17.84 35.22
CA THR A 216 -0.26 19.16 35.87
C THR A 216 -0.78 19.08 37.32
N GLU A 217 -1.83 18.30 37.57
CA GLU A 217 -2.34 18.07 38.93
C GLU A 217 -1.33 17.31 39.81
N ILE A 218 -0.70 16.29 39.22
CA ILE A 218 0.33 15.52 39.91
C ILE A 218 1.59 16.36 40.16
N ALA A 219 2.00 17.17 39.18
CA ALA A 219 3.18 18.05 39.31
C ALA A 219 3.06 18.96 40.55
N ARG A 220 1.90 19.58 40.79
CA ARG A 220 1.64 20.39 41.97
C ARG A 220 1.76 19.59 43.29
N LYS A 221 1.33 18.33 43.28
CA LYS A 221 1.49 17.45 44.46
C LYS A 221 2.95 17.09 44.67
N VAL A 222 3.69 16.80 43.60
CA VAL A 222 5.12 16.52 43.62
C VAL A 222 5.90 17.71 44.18
N GLU A 223 5.63 18.93 43.71
CA GLU A 223 6.27 20.17 44.22
C GLU A 223 6.10 20.32 45.74
N LYS A 224 4.87 20.17 46.24
CA LYS A 224 4.59 20.25 47.67
C LYS A 224 5.29 19.15 48.48
N GLN A 225 5.26 17.93 48.01
CA GLN A 225 5.90 16.79 48.67
C GLN A 225 7.44 16.91 48.67
N MET A 226 8.02 17.38 47.57
CA MET A 226 9.47 17.63 47.48
C MET A 226 9.89 18.71 48.45
N ALA A 227 9.21 19.83 48.54
CA ALA A 227 9.48 20.88 49.51
C ALA A 227 9.39 20.36 50.95
N ALA A 228 8.34 19.61 51.29
CA ALA A 228 8.15 19.04 52.63
C ALA A 228 9.27 18.04 53.03
N ARG A 229 9.83 17.29 52.05
CA ARG A 229 10.92 16.35 52.29
C ARG A 229 12.30 17.01 52.34
N LEU A 230 12.52 18.09 51.58
CA LEU A 230 13.80 18.74 51.46
C LEU A 230 14.07 19.74 52.61
N ILE A 231 13.05 20.35 53.20
CA ILE A 231 13.18 21.26 54.34
C ILE A 231 13.87 20.59 55.54
N PRO A 232 13.44 19.40 56.01
CA PRO A 232 14.15 18.68 57.12
C PRO A 232 15.56 18.24 56.77
N LEU A 233 15.87 18.12 55.45
CA LEU A 233 17.21 17.75 54.98
C LEU A 233 18.18 18.96 54.89
N GLY A 234 17.92 20.04 55.62
CA GLY A 234 18.78 21.20 55.70
C GLY A 234 18.62 22.20 54.53
N MET A 235 17.46 22.19 53.85
CA MET A 235 17.15 23.13 52.77
C MET A 235 15.87 23.95 53.08
N PRO A 236 15.88 24.83 54.11
CA PRO A 236 14.68 25.53 54.58
C PRO A 236 14.10 26.50 53.55
N ASN A 237 14.89 26.94 52.57
CA ASN A 237 14.49 27.89 51.52
C ASN A 237 14.38 27.24 50.15
N VAL A 238 14.24 25.93 50.08
CA VAL A 238 14.15 25.18 48.86
C VAL A 238 12.95 25.61 47.99
N ARG A 239 13.19 25.76 46.72
CA ARG A 239 12.15 25.89 45.69
C ARG A 239 12.31 24.75 44.72
N PHE A 240 11.25 23.99 44.54
CA PHE A 240 11.17 22.90 43.60
C PHE A 240 9.95 23.14 42.70
N GLN A 241 10.17 23.16 41.43
CA GLN A 241 9.11 23.42 40.43
C GLN A 241 9.16 22.36 39.34
N VAL A 242 7.98 21.92 38.91
CA VAL A 242 7.81 21.06 37.72
C VAL A 242 7.32 21.92 36.58
N GLU A 243 8.22 22.24 35.67
CA GLU A 243 7.89 23.02 34.49
C GLU A 243 7.27 22.08 33.45
N MET A 244 6.04 22.42 33.03
CA MET A 244 5.32 21.72 31.99
C MET A 244 5.34 22.55 30.71
N GLY A 245 5.84 21.97 29.63
CA GLY A 245 5.81 22.54 28.27
C GLY A 245 5.05 21.66 27.31
N LEU A 246 4.81 22.15 26.11
CA LEU A 246 4.18 21.38 25.02
C LEU A 246 5.21 21.14 23.91
N LYS A 247 5.21 19.95 23.36
CA LYS A 247 5.92 19.59 22.12
C LYS A 247 5.13 20.11 20.92
N LYS A 248 5.85 20.36 19.84
CA LYS A 248 5.21 20.72 18.56
C LYS A 248 4.37 19.58 17.98
N GLU A 249 4.75 18.34 18.25
CA GLU A 249 4.10 17.15 17.71
C GLU A 249 3.74 16.16 18.83
N LEU A 250 2.70 15.39 18.58
CA LEU A 250 2.31 14.30 19.46
C LEU A 250 3.37 13.21 19.45
N GLY A 251 3.83 12.82 20.63
CA GLY A 251 4.75 11.70 20.79
C GLY A 251 4.07 10.47 21.40
N PRO A 252 4.78 9.34 21.51
CA PRO A 252 4.20 8.11 22.07
C PRO A 252 3.77 8.25 23.54
N GLN A 253 4.27 9.26 24.26
CA GLN A 253 3.91 9.54 25.65
C GLN A 253 3.08 10.83 25.84
N GLY A 254 2.45 11.32 24.79
CA GLY A 254 1.71 12.57 24.81
C GLY A 254 2.49 13.74 24.21
N GLU A 255 1.96 14.95 24.41
CA GLU A 255 2.54 16.19 23.89
C GLU A 255 3.32 16.99 24.95
N ASP A 256 3.41 16.51 26.20
CA ASP A 256 4.04 17.25 27.26
C ASP A 256 5.57 17.08 27.27
N THR A 257 6.26 18.17 27.64
CA THR A 257 7.63 18.15 28.15
C THR A 257 7.58 18.42 29.64
N VAL A 258 8.40 17.70 30.42
CA VAL A 258 8.46 17.86 31.89
C VAL A 258 9.92 18.12 32.29
N ASN A 259 10.15 19.27 32.90
CA ASN A 259 11.45 19.66 33.43
C ASN A 259 11.33 19.87 34.93
N PHE A 260 12.28 19.31 35.70
CA PHE A 260 12.37 19.53 37.12
C PHE A 260 13.36 20.66 37.40
N LEU A 261 12.87 21.75 37.95
CA LEU A 261 13.65 22.92 38.33
C LEU A 261 13.81 22.98 39.82
N PHE A 262 14.99 23.35 40.25
CA PHE A 262 15.36 23.38 41.67
C PHE A 262 16.21 24.61 42.00
N SER A 263 16.05 25.12 43.24
CA SER A 263 16.92 26.09 43.86
C SER A 263 16.96 25.84 45.37
N ALA A 264 18.13 25.72 45.95
CA ALA A 264 18.32 25.58 47.42
C ALA A 264 18.11 26.89 48.16
N ASN A 265 18.25 28.04 47.49
CA ASN A 265 18.21 29.37 48.05
C ASN A 265 16.95 30.16 47.67
N LYS A 266 16.42 30.96 48.61
CA LYS A 266 15.20 31.74 48.37
C LYS A 266 15.29 32.66 47.16
N ASN A 267 16.44 33.29 46.94
CA ASN A 267 16.68 34.25 45.87
C ASN A 267 17.50 33.67 44.68
N GLY A 268 17.85 32.38 44.73
CA GLY A 268 18.59 31.72 43.66
C GLY A 268 17.70 31.52 42.41
N ALA A 269 18.28 31.53 41.21
CA ALA A 269 17.55 31.18 39.99
C ALA A 269 17.15 29.69 40.05
N LEU A 270 15.95 29.38 39.58
CA LEU A 270 15.54 27.99 39.33
C LEU A 270 16.38 27.43 38.18
N GLN A 271 17.03 26.32 38.41
CA GLN A 271 17.88 25.64 37.41
C GLN A 271 17.45 24.19 37.27
N SER A 272 17.74 23.59 36.10
CA SER A 272 17.52 22.15 35.96
C SER A 272 18.31 21.38 37.01
N ILE A 273 17.74 20.35 37.59
CA ILE A 273 18.41 19.48 38.59
C ILE A 273 19.75 18.96 38.05
N SER A 274 19.84 18.71 36.73
CA SER A 274 21.07 18.25 36.10
C SER A 274 22.21 19.29 36.07
N SER A 275 21.92 20.58 36.30
CA SER A 275 22.89 21.68 36.28
C SER A 275 23.27 22.19 37.67
N VAL A 276 22.74 21.60 38.74
CA VAL A 276 23.06 22.00 40.12
C VAL A 276 24.50 21.57 40.47
N ALA A 277 25.26 22.50 41.01
CA ALA A 277 26.72 22.29 41.21
C ALA A 277 27.11 21.61 42.54
N SER A 278 26.20 21.51 43.51
CA SER A 278 26.53 20.96 44.86
C SER A 278 26.16 19.46 44.93
N GLY A 279 27.15 18.61 45.10
CA GLY A 279 26.96 17.15 45.22
C GLY A 279 26.04 16.76 46.39
N GLY A 280 26.18 17.40 47.55
CA GLY A 280 25.34 17.12 48.71
C GLY A 280 23.89 17.57 48.55
N GLU A 281 23.62 18.67 47.81
CA GLU A 281 22.25 19.10 47.48
C GLU A 281 21.58 18.16 46.50
N ILE A 282 22.31 17.73 45.45
CA ILE A 282 21.82 16.76 44.47
C ILE A 282 21.49 15.44 45.15
N ALA A 283 22.37 14.95 46.04
CA ALA A 283 22.16 13.71 46.74
C ALA A 283 20.84 13.71 47.57
N ARG A 284 20.56 14.79 48.29
CA ARG A 284 19.30 14.95 49.05
C ARG A 284 18.07 15.06 48.19
N VAL A 285 18.16 15.79 47.06
CA VAL A 285 17.08 15.86 46.05
C VAL A 285 16.82 14.48 45.46
N MET A 286 17.86 13.77 45.05
CA MET A 286 17.74 12.42 44.49
C MET A 286 17.17 11.40 45.46
N LEU A 287 17.58 11.45 46.75
CA LEU A 287 16.97 10.63 47.80
C LEU A 287 15.47 10.88 47.92
N SER A 288 15.07 12.17 47.97
CA SER A 288 13.68 12.58 48.09
C SER A 288 12.84 12.12 46.86
N ILE A 289 13.36 12.28 45.64
CA ILE A 289 12.73 11.79 44.43
C ILE A 289 12.60 10.26 44.44
N LYS A 290 13.67 9.55 44.75
CA LYS A 290 13.65 8.07 44.85
C LYS A 290 12.66 7.58 45.90
N ALA A 291 12.58 8.24 47.04
CA ALA A 291 11.60 7.91 48.06
C ALA A 291 10.15 8.10 47.62
N MET A 292 9.87 9.16 46.84
CA MET A 292 8.56 9.37 46.24
C MET A 292 8.21 8.34 45.18
N ILE A 293 9.14 8.06 44.24
CA ILE A 293 8.96 7.03 43.22
C ILE A 293 8.78 5.66 43.85
N ALA A 294 9.54 5.33 44.86
CA ALA A 294 9.41 4.11 45.60
C ALA A 294 8.00 3.93 46.19
N GLY A 295 7.32 5.02 46.63
CA GLY A 295 5.93 4.97 47.07
C GLY A 295 4.93 4.64 45.97
N ALA A 296 5.25 5.03 44.72
CA ALA A 296 4.36 4.88 43.55
C ALA A 296 4.62 3.62 42.71
N VAL A 297 5.87 3.13 42.66
CA VAL A 297 6.30 1.99 41.86
C VAL A 297 6.83 0.88 42.77
N LYS A 298 6.45 -0.37 42.51
CA LYS A 298 6.95 -1.53 43.29
C LYS A 298 8.39 -1.88 42.87
N LEU A 299 9.37 -1.09 43.33
CA LEU A 299 10.79 -1.42 43.18
C LEU A 299 11.20 -2.40 44.28
N PRO A 300 11.72 -3.60 43.95
CA PRO A 300 12.08 -4.59 44.98
C PRO A 300 13.34 -4.21 45.75
N THR A 301 14.32 -3.57 45.08
CA THR A 301 15.60 -3.17 45.65
C THR A 301 15.99 -1.77 45.19
N ILE A 302 16.51 -0.95 46.08
CA ILE A 302 17.08 0.37 45.79
C ILE A 302 18.49 0.41 46.36
N VAL A 303 19.45 0.83 45.54
CA VAL A 303 20.85 1.00 45.92
C VAL A 303 21.17 2.49 45.93
N PHE A 304 21.74 2.96 47.04
CA PHE A 304 22.29 4.30 47.20
C PHE A 304 23.81 4.19 47.34
N ASP A 305 24.53 4.85 46.46
CA ASP A 305 25.99 4.86 46.45
C ASP A 305 26.48 6.26 46.84
N GLU A 306 27.24 6.36 47.94
CA GLU A 306 27.83 7.58 48.46
C GLU A 306 26.86 8.79 48.57
N ILE A 307 25.59 8.54 48.91
CA ILE A 307 24.55 9.57 48.93
C ILE A 307 24.73 10.55 50.09
N ASP A 308 25.50 10.19 51.10
CA ASP A 308 25.82 10.94 52.33
C ASP A 308 27.09 11.79 52.22
N THR A 309 27.72 11.88 51.07
CA THR A 309 28.91 12.70 50.84
C THR A 309 28.65 14.18 51.15
N GLY A 310 29.45 14.76 52.11
CA GLY A 310 29.32 16.15 52.52
C GLY A 310 28.11 16.46 53.42
N VAL A 311 27.55 15.44 54.06
CA VAL A 311 26.46 15.55 55.02
C VAL A 311 26.93 15.05 56.40
N SER A 312 26.56 15.71 57.48
CA SER A 312 26.89 15.29 58.83
C SER A 312 25.79 15.63 59.85
N GLY A 313 25.83 14.96 60.98
CA GLY A 313 24.94 15.20 62.10
C GLY A 313 23.47 14.98 61.83
N GLU A 314 22.59 15.89 62.22
CA GLU A 314 21.14 15.76 62.17
C GLU A 314 20.60 15.50 60.74
N ILE A 315 21.30 16.01 59.72
CA ILE A 315 20.87 15.79 58.31
C ILE A 315 21.11 14.33 57.90
N ALA A 316 22.25 13.72 58.30
CA ALA A 316 22.54 12.31 58.05
C ALA A 316 21.51 11.39 58.72
N ASP A 317 21.13 11.71 59.98
CA ASP A 317 20.06 10.99 60.69
C ASP A 317 18.72 11.05 59.94
N ARG A 318 18.32 12.23 59.43
CA ARG A 318 17.11 12.38 58.62
C ARG A 318 17.14 11.62 57.33
N MET A 319 18.30 11.54 56.66
CA MET A 319 18.47 10.74 55.45
C MET A 319 18.32 9.23 55.77
N ALA A 320 18.89 8.78 56.91
CA ALA A 320 18.74 7.42 57.39
C ALA A 320 17.26 7.06 57.68
N ASP A 321 16.50 7.98 58.30
CA ASP A 321 15.07 7.82 58.56
C ASP A 321 14.28 7.60 57.24
N ILE A 322 14.55 8.38 56.20
CA ILE A 322 13.91 8.22 54.87
C ILE A 322 14.26 6.86 54.28
N MET A 323 15.52 6.43 54.33
CA MET A 323 15.94 5.10 53.88
C MET A 323 15.25 3.99 54.65
N GLN A 324 15.10 4.17 55.98
CA GLN A 324 14.38 3.21 56.83
C GLN A 324 12.90 3.11 56.44
N GLU A 325 12.22 4.25 56.27
CA GLU A 325 10.83 4.27 55.79
C GLU A 325 10.66 3.47 54.46
N MET A 326 11.60 3.66 53.52
CA MET A 326 11.57 2.88 52.29
C MET A 326 11.74 1.37 52.53
N GLY A 327 12.60 0.98 53.44
CA GLY A 327 12.82 -0.42 53.80
C GLY A 327 11.61 -1.08 54.49
N GLU A 328 10.87 -0.31 55.29
CA GLU A 328 9.65 -0.78 55.97
C GLU A 328 8.50 -1.08 55.01
N GLN A 329 8.49 -0.47 53.82
CA GLN A 329 7.48 -0.68 52.77
C GLN A 329 7.71 -1.96 51.95
N ASN A 330 8.34 -2.98 52.50
CA ASN A 330 8.63 -4.29 51.90
C ASN A 330 9.64 -4.24 50.75
N ARG A 331 10.65 -3.35 50.85
CA ARG A 331 11.73 -3.18 49.88
C ARG A 331 13.08 -3.45 50.53
N GLN A 332 14.03 -3.85 49.70
CA GLN A 332 15.42 -3.89 50.09
C GLN A 332 16.08 -2.55 49.79
N VAL A 333 16.70 -1.92 50.78
CA VAL A 333 17.50 -0.71 50.60
C VAL A 333 18.95 -1.05 50.92
N ILE A 334 19.85 -0.74 49.98
CA ILE A 334 21.30 -0.93 50.14
C ILE A 334 21.94 0.45 50.08
N SER A 335 22.71 0.81 51.09
CA SER A 335 23.50 2.03 51.10
C SER A 335 24.99 1.70 51.19
N ILE A 336 25.77 2.31 50.30
CA ILE A 336 27.23 2.25 50.29
C ILE A 336 27.73 3.60 50.78
N THR A 337 28.58 3.64 51.86
CA THR A 337 29.01 4.88 52.50
C THR A 337 30.44 4.78 53.05
N HIS A 338 31.12 5.92 53.12
CA HIS A 338 32.43 6.07 53.80
C HIS A 338 32.33 6.60 55.26
N LEU A 339 31.11 6.92 55.73
CA LEU A 339 30.89 7.52 57.05
C LEU A 339 30.30 6.52 58.06
N PRO A 340 31.13 5.78 58.81
CA PRO A 340 30.64 4.77 59.77
C PRO A 340 30.05 5.36 61.04
N GLN A 341 30.25 6.66 61.30
CA GLN A 341 30.02 7.24 62.65
C GLN A 341 28.61 7.83 62.86
N ASP A 342 27.84 8.06 61.81
CA ASP A 342 26.61 8.83 61.95
C ASP A 342 25.30 7.97 61.80
N VAL A 343 25.40 6.66 62.03
CA VAL A 343 24.20 5.80 61.97
C VAL A 343 23.86 5.25 63.32
N PRO A 344 22.99 5.91 64.12
CA PRO A 344 22.79 5.59 65.57
C PRO A 344 22.12 4.25 65.87
N ILE A 345 21.77 3.43 64.89
CA ILE A 345 20.85 2.29 65.08
C ILE A 345 21.35 1.01 64.43
N ILE A 346 22.69 0.72 64.43
CA ILE A 346 23.13 -0.47 63.67
C ILE A 346 24.18 -1.26 64.52
N ARG A 347 23.89 -2.57 64.74
CA ARG A 347 24.86 -3.53 65.32
C ARG A 347 25.81 -3.99 64.21
N TYR A 348 27.12 -3.77 64.50
CA TYR A 348 28.17 -4.29 63.63
C TYR A 348 28.27 -5.81 63.69
N THR A 349 28.31 -6.44 62.58
CA THR A 349 28.94 -7.74 62.37
C THR A 349 29.76 -7.68 61.11
N SER A 350 31.07 -7.59 61.23
CA SER A 350 32.08 -7.70 60.15
C SER A 350 31.78 -6.88 58.89
N GLY A 351 31.68 -5.54 59.02
CA GLY A 351 31.63 -4.64 57.86
C GLY A 351 30.28 -4.54 57.12
N ILE A 352 29.29 -5.29 57.53
CA ILE A 352 27.93 -5.26 56.93
C ILE A 352 26.93 -4.98 58.04
N MET A 353 26.12 -3.92 57.83
CA MET A 353 25.10 -3.55 58.82
C MET A 353 23.70 -3.89 58.23
N ILE A 354 22.98 -4.78 58.90
CA ILE A 354 21.66 -5.22 58.49
C ILE A 354 20.62 -4.88 59.56
N ARG A 355 19.64 -4.04 59.20
CA ARG A 355 18.42 -3.88 59.98
C ARG A 355 17.20 -4.16 59.09
N LYS A 356 16.41 -5.17 59.46
CA LYS A 356 15.14 -5.52 58.81
C LYS A 356 15.02 -5.06 57.34
N ARG A 357 15.83 -5.60 56.42
CA ARG A 357 15.84 -5.27 54.97
C ARG A 357 16.65 -4.05 54.54
N ILE A 358 17.44 -3.46 55.38
CA ILE A 358 18.44 -2.44 55.00
C ILE A 358 19.81 -3.06 55.17
N ALA A 359 20.63 -3.03 54.12
CA ALA A 359 22.03 -3.41 54.14
C ALA A 359 22.87 -2.15 53.88
N ILE A 360 23.82 -1.87 54.82
CA ILE A 360 24.76 -0.77 54.66
C ILE A 360 26.15 -1.38 54.52
N PHE A 361 26.83 -1.05 53.45
CA PHE A 361 28.23 -1.42 53.22
C PHE A 361 29.10 -0.20 53.51
N VAL A 362 30.02 -0.35 54.45
CA VAL A 362 31.05 0.66 54.70
C VAL A 362 32.29 0.23 53.95
N VAL A 363 32.75 1.04 53.01
CA VAL A 363 33.95 0.81 52.20
C VAL A 363 35.14 1.55 52.83
#